data_0fdaa269b9083b7d65840c8217e38c8c
#
_entry.id   0fdaa269b9083b7d65840c8217e38c8c
#
_cell.length_a   1.000
_cell.length_b   1.000
_cell.length_c   1.000
_cell.angle_alpha   90.00
_cell.angle_beta   90.00
_cell.angle_gamma   90.00
#
_symmetry.space_group_name_H-M   'P 1'
#
loop_
_entity.id
_entity.type
_entity.pdbx_description
1 polymer ?
#
loop_
_entity_poly.entity_id
_entity_poly.type
_entity_poly.pdbx_seq_one_letter_code
_entity_poly.pdbx_strand_id
1 'polypeptide(L)'
;MTIGVQSIGGVPVTTRLAMKMEDSLQAFAVRAACFIGELEVPFSEEFDGHDYGATHVIAYIGDEPIGTVRVRWFKSFAMCERLAVMQRFRGNNVGQLLLERCRQLAESRGCNMLYTQVLPPDTGYWEKQGWRRLVPEALSSGPKPIVAMVRQVDPSKPMPEVEAPEAIVLRREPTLDSNGIPVGAIAN
;
A
#
# COMPACT_ATOMS: atom_id res chain seq x y z
N MET A 1 2.61 17.35 -11.01
CA MET A 1 3.72 17.82 -10.15
C MET A 1 4.81 16.77 -10.20
N THR A 2 5.94 17.07 -10.79
CA THR A 2 7.11 16.18 -10.75
C THR A 2 7.67 16.24 -9.34
N ILE A 3 7.62 15.13 -8.61
CA ILE A 3 8.34 15.03 -7.32
C ILE A 3 9.82 15.07 -7.70
N GLY A 4 10.51 16.14 -7.31
CA GLY A 4 11.94 16.27 -7.53
C GLY A 4 12.69 15.09 -6.90
N VAL A 5 13.84 14.77 -7.40
CA VAL A 5 14.73 13.75 -6.84
C VAL A 5 14.94 14.07 -5.36
N GLN A 6 14.42 13.24 -4.48
CA GLN A 6 14.59 13.41 -3.05
C GLN A 6 15.97 12.91 -2.66
N SER A 7 16.64 13.64 -1.81
CA SER A 7 17.93 13.24 -1.24
C SER A 7 17.93 13.42 0.27
N ILE A 8 18.62 12.53 0.96
CA ILE A 8 18.84 12.59 2.41
C ILE A 8 20.34 12.64 2.62
N GLY A 9 20.84 13.70 3.26
CA GLY A 9 22.28 13.89 3.42
C GLY A 9 23.07 13.94 2.10
N GLY A 10 22.43 14.40 1.01
CA GLY A 10 23.05 14.45 -0.32
C GLY A 10 22.99 13.13 -1.11
N VAL A 11 22.50 12.04 -0.52
CA VAL A 11 22.35 10.75 -1.21
C VAL A 11 20.93 10.65 -1.79
N PRO A 12 20.76 10.34 -3.10
CA PRO A 12 19.44 10.21 -3.70
C PRO A 12 18.62 9.08 -3.08
N VAL A 13 17.33 9.33 -2.86
CA VAL A 13 16.36 8.29 -2.52
C VAL A 13 15.76 7.72 -3.81
N THR A 14 15.85 6.42 -3.99
CA THR A 14 15.33 5.69 -5.17
C THR A 14 14.21 4.75 -4.76
N THR A 15 13.38 4.33 -5.73
CA THR A 15 12.36 3.30 -5.51
C THR A 15 12.55 2.14 -6.49
N ARG A 16 12.39 0.90 -5.98
CA ARG A 16 12.47 -0.33 -6.78
C ARG A 16 11.25 -1.21 -6.48
N LEU A 17 10.88 -2.06 -7.43
CA LEU A 17 9.91 -3.12 -7.20
C LEU A 17 10.63 -4.35 -6.66
N ALA A 18 10.01 -5.05 -5.73
CA ALA A 18 10.46 -6.38 -5.34
C ALA A 18 10.16 -7.35 -6.49
N MET A 19 11.19 -7.83 -7.16
CA MET A 19 11.07 -8.74 -8.30
C MET A 19 11.50 -10.17 -7.97
N LYS A 20 12.14 -10.36 -6.84
CA LYS A 20 12.65 -11.64 -6.35
C LYS A 20 12.51 -11.73 -4.82
N MET A 21 12.72 -12.92 -4.27
CA MET A 21 12.53 -13.19 -2.84
C MET A 21 13.39 -12.27 -1.95
N GLU A 22 14.63 -12.02 -2.33
CA GLU A 22 15.54 -11.16 -1.56
C GLU A 22 15.02 -9.74 -1.44
N ASP A 23 14.38 -9.20 -2.49
CA ASP A 23 13.76 -7.88 -2.45
C ASP A 23 12.53 -7.90 -1.51
N SER A 24 11.72 -8.96 -1.58
CA SER A 24 10.55 -9.12 -0.70
C SER A 24 10.96 -9.20 0.77
N LEU A 25 12.05 -9.91 1.08
CA LEU A 25 12.58 -9.98 2.44
C LEU A 25 13.01 -8.60 2.97
N GLN A 26 13.54 -7.72 2.12
CA GLN A 26 13.86 -6.34 2.51
C GLN A 26 12.61 -5.53 2.83
N ALA A 27 11.54 -5.66 2.02
CA ALA A 27 10.25 -5.04 2.31
C ALA A 27 9.68 -5.54 3.65
N PHE A 28 9.73 -6.85 3.89
CA PHE A 28 9.25 -7.45 5.14
C PHE A 28 10.08 -7.01 6.36
N ALA A 29 11.39 -6.88 6.21
CA ALA A 29 12.25 -6.38 7.28
C ALA A 29 11.88 -4.95 7.68
N VAL A 30 11.67 -4.04 6.71
CA VAL A 30 11.21 -2.66 6.98
C VAL A 30 9.83 -2.66 7.66
N ARG A 31 8.89 -3.48 7.19
CA ARG A 31 7.56 -3.60 7.78
C ARG A 31 7.61 -4.14 9.20
N ALA A 32 8.37 -5.20 9.42
CA ALA A 32 8.53 -5.79 10.75
C ALA A 32 9.14 -4.77 11.74
N ALA A 33 10.16 -4.02 11.34
CA ALA A 33 10.75 -2.98 12.17
C ALA A 33 9.73 -1.91 12.56
N CYS A 34 8.91 -1.43 11.59
CA CYS A 34 7.94 -0.36 11.84
C CYS A 34 6.67 -0.86 12.53
N PHE A 35 6.03 -1.93 12.01
CA PHE A 35 4.73 -2.35 12.53
C PHE A 35 4.86 -3.23 13.76
N ILE A 36 5.77 -4.18 13.79
CA ILE A 36 5.94 -5.08 14.93
C ILE A 36 6.84 -4.42 15.99
N GLY A 37 7.99 -3.90 15.58
CA GLY A 37 8.98 -3.37 16.52
C GLY A 37 8.61 -2.04 17.16
N GLU A 38 7.97 -1.11 16.40
CA GLU A 38 7.63 0.21 16.92
C GLU A 38 6.15 0.32 17.34
N LEU A 39 5.21 -0.26 16.57
CA LEU A 39 3.78 -0.11 16.77
C LEU A 39 3.13 -1.30 17.48
N GLU A 40 3.90 -2.32 17.81
CA GLU A 40 3.47 -3.52 18.52
C GLU A 40 2.26 -4.23 17.85
N VAL A 41 2.17 -4.13 16.51
CA VAL A 41 1.16 -4.85 15.72
C VAL A 41 1.45 -6.34 15.84
N PRO A 42 0.45 -7.19 16.15
CA PRO A 42 0.64 -8.63 16.19
C PRO A 42 1.18 -9.18 14.87
N PHE A 43 2.08 -10.18 14.95
CA PHE A 43 2.68 -10.81 13.79
C PHE A 43 1.64 -11.30 12.76
N SER A 44 0.55 -11.91 13.25
CA SER A 44 -0.54 -12.42 12.40
C SER A 44 -1.37 -11.32 11.71
N GLU A 45 -1.39 -10.11 12.28
CA GLU A 45 -2.05 -8.96 11.64
C GLU A 45 -1.14 -8.32 10.60
N GLU A 46 0.17 -8.27 10.84
CA GLU A 46 1.13 -7.70 9.90
C GLU A 46 1.32 -8.60 8.69
N PHE A 47 1.53 -9.90 8.90
CA PHE A 47 1.67 -10.90 7.85
C PHE A 47 0.36 -11.65 7.65
N ASP A 48 -0.60 -10.96 7.05
CA ASP A 48 -2.00 -11.33 6.87
C ASP A 48 -2.27 -12.29 5.70
N GLY A 49 -1.23 -12.80 5.04
CA GLY A 49 -1.32 -13.73 3.93
C GLY A 49 -1.54 -13.09 2.56
N HIS A 50 -1.64 -11.75 2.47
CA HIS A 50 -1.85 -11.05 1.20
C HIS A 50 -0.56 -10.68 0.46
N ASP A 51 0.60 -11.06 0.98
CA ASP A 51 1.89 -10.65 0.42
C ASP A 51 2.26 -11.42 -0.84
N TYR A 52 1.76 -12.64 -0.99
CA TYR A 52 2.14 -13.54 -2.09
C TYR A 52 1.77 -12.99 -3.48
N GLY A 53 0.56 -12.43 -3.64
CA GLY A 53 0.08 -11.84 -4.89
C GLY A 53 0.29 -10.32 -5.00
N ALA A 54 0.86 -9.71 -3.98
CA ALA A 54 1.03 -8.26 -3.92
C ALA A 54 2.30 -7.80 -4.63
N THR A 55 2.31 -6.53 -5.02
CA THR A 55 3.51 -5.83 -5.46
C THR A 55 4.09 -5.03 -4.30
N HIS A 56 5.36 -5.21 -3.97
CA HIS A 56 6.06 -4.41 -2.98
C HIS A 56 6.91 -3.36 -3.67
N VAL A 57 6.72 -2.09 -3.29
CA VAL A 57 7.59 -0.98 -3.68
C VAL A 57 8.49 -0.66 -2.51
N ILE A 58 9.78 -0.55 -2.74
CA ILE A 58 10.78 -0.33 -1.69
C ILE A 58 11.53 0.96 -2.01
N ALA A 59 11.68 1.83 -1.03
CA ALA A 59 12.53 3.02 -1.10
C ALA A 59 13.90 2.72 -0.52
N TYR A 60 14.94 3.21 -1.19
CA TYR A 60 16.34 3.00 -0.83
C TYR A 60 17.11 4.31 -0.71
N ILE A 61 18.09 4.31 0.19
CA ILE A 61 19.20 5.25 0.20
C ILE A 61 20.49 4.46 -0.03
N GLY A 62 21.11 4.63 -1.21
CA GLY A 62 22.13 3.67 -1.65
C GLY A 62 21.51 2.27 -1.79
N ASP A 63 22.03 1.29 -1.04
CA ASP A 63 21.52 -0.08 -1.00
C ASP A 63 20.71 -0.40 0.28
N GLU A 64 20.53 0.60 1.16
CA GLU A 64 19.77 0.43 2.39
C GLU A 64 18.26 0.61 2.12
N PRO A 65 17.38 -0.38 2.41
CA PRO A 65 15.95 -0.23 2.34
C PRO A 65 15.45 0.62 3.51
N ILE A 66 14.79 1.73 3.23
CA ILE A 66 14.38 2.72 4.24
C ILE A 66 12.87 2.89 4.37
N GLY A 67 12.13 2.36 3.42
CA GLY A 67 10.66 2.42 3.42
C GLY A 67 10.07 1.45 2.41
N THR A 68 8.81 1.14 2.57
CA THR A 68 8.08 0.25 1.65
C THR A 68 6.59 0.53 1.66
N VAL A 69 5.90 0.07 0.62
CA VAL A 69 4.43 0.02 0.54
C VAL A 69 4.03 -1.24 -0.22
N ARG A 70 2.98 -1.90 0.26
CA ARG A 70 2.35 -3.04 -0.41
C ARG A 70 1.23 -2.53 -1.33
N VAL A 71 1.17 -3.02 -2.56
CA VAL A 71 0.10 -2.73 -3.51
C VAL A 71 -0.61 -4.01 -3.87
N ARG A 72 -1.90 -4.11 -3.55
CA ARG A 72 -2.79 -5.18 -4.01
C ARG A 72 -3.61 -4.69 -5.20
N TRP A 73 -3.78 -5.56 -6.18
CA TRP A 73 -4.43 -5.21 -7.43
C TRP A 73 -5.85 -5.76 -7.48
N PHE A 74 -6.81 -4.88 -7.73
CA PHE A 74 -8.21 -5.20 -7.94
C PHE A 74 -8.61 -4.82 -9.38
N LYS A 75 -9.77 -5.28 -9.83
CA LYS A 75 -10.21 -5.07 -11.21
C LYS A 75 -10.25 -3.59 -11.61
N SER A 76 -10.67 -2.71 -10.71
CA SER A 76 -10.91 -1.28 -11.00
C SER A 76 -10.00 -0.33 -10.24
N PHE A 77 -9.23 -0.80 -9.26
CA PHE A 77 -8.37 0.04 -8.41
C PHE A 77 -7.14 -0.71 -7.89
N ALA A 78 -6.18 0.04 -7.40
CA ALA A 78 -5.02 -0.47 -6.69
C ALA A 78 -5.10 -0.08 -5.21
N MET A 79 -4.99 -1.04 -4.29
CA MET A 79 -5.00 -0.79 -2.86
C MET A 79 -3.59 -0.63 -2.32
N CYS A 80 -3.29 0.54 -1.77
CA CYS A 80 -2.02 0.83 -1.10
C CYS A 80 -2.15 0.49 0.38
N GLU A 81 -1.32 -0.41 0.87
CA GLU A 81 -1.32 -0.90 2.24
C GLU A 81 0.08 -0.98 2.80
N ARG A 82 0.20 -1.12 4.12
CA ARG A 82 1.50 -1.35 4.78
C ARG A 82 2.56 -0.31 4.38
N LEU A 83 2.14 0.95 4.23
CA LEU A 83 3.09 2.05 4.04
C LEU A 83 3.92 2.20 5.31
N ALA A 84 5.21 1.94 5.19
CA ALA A 84 6.16 2.01 6.29
C ALA A 84 7.41 2.81 5.89
N VAL A 85 7.89 3.66 6.78
CA VAL A 85 9.16 4.36 6.66
C VAL A 85 9.88 4.23 7.99
N MET A 86 11.11 3.74 7.97
CA MET A 86 11.93 3.58 9.18
C MET A 86 12.06 4.92 9.90
N GLN A 87 11.96 4.92 11.23
CA GLN A 87 11.83 6.11 12.08
C GLN A 87 12.86 7.19 11.75
N ARG A 88 14.12 6.81 11.60
CA ARG A 88 15.24 7.74 11.31
C ARG A 88 15.15 8.45 9.95
N PHE A 89 14.29 7.98 9.05
CA PHE A 89 14.10 8.55 7.71
C PHE A 89 12.75 9.25 7.52
N ARG A 90 11.90 9.28 8.56
CA ARG A 90 10.64 10.03 8.52
C ARG A 90 10.90 11.54 8.41
N GLY A 91 9.91 12.28 7.94
CA GLY A 91 10.05 13.73 7.71
C GLY A 91 10.76 14.11 6.40
N ASN A 92 11.33 13.14 5.66
CA ASN A 92 12.02 13.36 4.39
C ASN A 92 11.16 13.00 3.16
N ASN A 93 9.84 13.04 3.27
CA ASN A 93 8.87 12.74 2.20
C ASN A 93 9.02 11.36 1.51
N VAL A 94 9.69 10.40 2.14
CA VAL A 94 9.87 9.03 1.60
C VAL A 94 8.52 8.35 1.36
N GLY A 95 7.55 8.52 2.28
CA GLY A 95 6.19 7.99 2.10
C GLY A 95 5.49 8.58 0.89
N GLN A 96 5.66 9.88 0.63
CA GLN A 96 5.12 10.55 -0.56
C GLN A 96 5.73 9.98 -1.85
N LEU A 97 7.05 9.74 -1.87
CA LEU A 97 7.74 9.13 -3.01
C LEU A 97 7.21 7.71 -3.30
N LEU A 98 6.99 6.90 -2.26
CA LEU A 98 6.40 5.57 -2.37
C LEU A 98 4.99 5.62 -2.95
N LEU A 99 4.13 6.51 -2.43
CA LEU A 99 2.75 6.67 -2.93
C LEU A 99 2.70 7.18 -4.36
N GLU A 100 3.62 8.06 -4.76
CA GLU A 100 3.71 8.50 -6.14
C GLU A 100 4.16 7.36 -7.08
N ARG A 101 5.05 6.49 -6.61
CA ARG A 101 5.40 5.28 -7.37
C ARG A 101 4.21 4.34 -7.54
N CYS A 102 3.35 4.20 -6.50
CA CYS A 102 2.10 3.45 -6.61
C CYS A 102 1.16 4.07 -7.66
N ARG A 103 1.06 5.41 -7.72
CA ARG A 103 0.25 6.12 -8.71
C ARG A 103 0.73 5.81 -10.14
N GLN A 104 2.03 5.89 -10.39
CA GLN A 104 2.62 5.57 -11.69
C GLN A 104 2.37 4.11 -12.10
N LEU A 105 2.47 3.17 -11.16
CA LEU A 105 2.17 1.77 -11.39
C LEU A 105 0.69 1.55 -11.72
N ALA A 106 -0.21 2.20 -10.98
CA ALA A 106 -1.64 2.14 -11.25
C ALA A 106 -1.98 2.70 -12.65
N GLU A 107 -1.40 3.85 -13.00
CA GLU A 107 -1.54 4.46 -14.30
C GLU A 107 -1.08 3.52 -15.43
N SER A 108 0.10 2.92 -15.28
CA SER A 108 0.65 1.97 -16.27
C SER A 108 -0.18 0.70 -16.47
N ARG A 109 -1.00 0.35 -15.46
CA ARG A 109 -1.94 -0.79 -15.50
C ARG A 109 -3.37 -0.38 -15.87
N GLY A 110 -3.61 0.89 -16.17
CA GLY A 110 -4.93 1.40 -16.52
C GLY A 110 -5.89 1.53 -15.33
N CYS A 111 -5.42 1.40 -14.10
CA CYS A 111 -6.23 1.65 -12.91
C CYS A 111 -6.33 3.16 -12.67
N ASN A 112 -7.56 3.69 -12.59
CA ASN A 112 -7.76 5.14 -12.36
C ASN A 112 -8.04 5.50 -10.90
N MET A 113 -7.86 4.58 -9.97
CA MET A 113 -8.04 4.85 -8.56
C MET A 113 -7.02 4.12 -7.70
N LEU A 114 -6.45 4.84 -6.75
CA LEU A 114 -5.79 4.28 -5.58
C LEU A 114 -6.78 4.28 -4.41
N TYR A 115 -6.74 3.22 -3.63
CA TYR A 115 -7.55 3.02 -2.42
C TYR A 115 -6.63 2.69 -1.24
N THR A 116 -6.99 3.14 -0.05
CA THR A 116 -6.32 2.76 1.20
C THR A 116 -7.29 2.79 2.37
N GLN A 117 -6.90 2.15 3.46
CA GLN A 117 -7.60 2.20 4.74
C GLN A 117 -6.64 2.68 5.81
N VAL A 118 -7.05 3.69 6.55
CA VAL A 118 -6.20 4.36 7.53
C VAL A 118 -6.92 4.49 8.86
N LEU A 119 -6.18 4.63 9.93
CA LEU A 119 -6.75 4.99 11.23
C LEU A 119 -7.18 6.47 11.20
N PRO A 120 -8.27 6.83 11.92
CA PRO A 120 -8.76 8.21 11.93
C PRO A 120 -7.70 9.28 12.24
N PRO A 121 -6.75 9.09 13.16
CA PRO A 121 -5.70 10.08 13.42
C PRO A 121 -4.78 10.36 12.22
N ASP A 122 -4.64 9.39 11.32
CA ASP A 122 -3.69 9.48 10.20
C ASP A 122 -4.28 10.17 8.96
N THR A 123 -5.59 10.41 8.92
CA THR A 123 -6.29 10.97 7.76
C THR A 123 -5.67 12.27 7.25
N GLY A 124 -5.25 13.15 8.17
CA GLY A 124 -4.64 14.43 7.81
C GLY A 124 -3.33 14.31 7.02
N TYR A 125 -2.55 13.26 7.26
CA TYR A 125 -1.37 12.96 6.44
C TYR A 125 -1.77 12.62 5.01
N TRP A 126 -2.77 11.76 4.83
CA TRP A 126 -3.23 11.31 3.52
C TRP A 126 -3.92 12.42 2.73
N GLU A 127 -4.74 13.26 3.41
CA GLU A 127 -5.40 14.42 2.79
C GLU A 127 -4.37 15.41 2.19
N LYS A 128 -3.26 15.66 2.89
CA LYS A 128 -2.14 16.47 2.38
C LYS A 128 -1.48 15.88 1.13
N GLN A 129 -1.61 14.57 0.91
CA GLN A 129 -1.10 13.86 -0.27
C GLN A 129 -2.15 13.78 -1.41
N GLY A 130 -3.25 14.50 -1.30
CA GLY A 130 -4.31 14.54 -2.32
C GLY A 130 -5.27 13.35 -2.27
N TRP A 131 -5.34 12.64 -1.14
CA TRP A 131 -6.35 11.63 -0.88
C TRP A 131 -7.61 12.28 -0.30
N ARG A 132 -8.76 11.67 -0.56
CA ARG A 132 -10.04 12.08 0.02
C ARG A 132 -10.76 10.89 0.62
N ARG A 133 -11.59 11.13 1.60
CA ARG A 133 -12.45 10.09 2.16
C ARG A 133 -13.39 9.55 1.10
N LEU A 134 -13.54 8.24 1.03
CA LEU A 134 -14.50 7.57 0.15
C LEU A 134 -15.91 7.73 0.69
N VAL A 135 -16.08 7.53 2.01
CA VAL A 135 -17.33 7.74 2.75
C VAL A 135 -17.05 8.67 3.93
N PRO A 136 -18.03 9.51 4.36
CA PRO A 136 -17.82 10.47 5.44
C PRO A 136 -17.48 9.82 6.78
N GLU A 137 -18.08 8.66 7.04
CA GLU A 137 -17.98 7.97 8.33
C GLU A 137 -16.84 6.97 8.35
N ALA A 138 -16.29 6.73 9.55
CA ALA A 138 -15.35 5.64 9.75
C ALA A 138 -16.09 4.30 9.72
N LEU A 139 -15.46 3.30 9.12
CA LEU A 139 -16.00 1.95 9.01
C LEU A 139 -15.66 1.15 10.28
N SER A 140 -16.63 0.41 10.78
CA SER A 140 -16.49 -0.44 11.98
C SER A 140 -16.31 -1.90 11.58
N SER A 141 -15.32 -2.21 10.73
CA SER A 141 -15.09 -3.58 10.23
C SER A 141 -14.05 -4.38 11.03
N GLY A 142 -13.78 -3.99 12.28
CA GLY A 142 -12.77 -4.64 13.13
C GLY A 142 -12.67 -4.00 14.51
N PRO A 143 -11.64 -4.35 15.30
CA PRO A 143 -11.47 -3.83 16.65
C PRO A 143 -11.16 -2.32 16.71
N LYS A 144 -10.74 -1.75 15.58
CA LYS A 144 -10.44 -0.31 15.48
C LYS A 144 -11.21 0.29 14.30
N PRO A 145 -11.77 1.52 14.46
CA PRO A 145 -12.39 2.21 13.34
C PRO A 145 -11.35 2.52 12.26
N ILE A 146 -11.74 2.40 10.99
CA ILE A 146 -10.90 2.71 9.84
C ILE A 146 -11.61 3.72 8.94
N VAL A 147 -10.84 4.54 8.24
CA VAL A 147 -11.34 5.48 7.24
C VAL A 147 -10.86 5.00 5.87
N ALA A 148 -11.82 4.73 4.98
CA ALA A 148 -11.52 4.43 3.59
C ALA A 148 -11.18 5.72 2.84
N MET A 149 -10.02 5.75 2.20
CA MET A 149 -9.56 6.91 1.44
C MET A 149 -9.21 6.51 0.01
N VAL A 150 -9.45 7.43 -0.91
CA VAL A 150 -9.18 7.23 -2.34
C VAL A 150 -8.42 8.41 -2.91
N ARG A 151 -7.60 8.13 -3.93
CA ARG A 151 -6.93 9.14 -4.75
C ARG A 151 -7.11 8.78 -6.21
N GLN A 152 -7.56 9.75 -7.01
CA GLN A 152 -7.67 9.60 -8.44
C GLN A 152 -6.29 9.61 -9.09
N VAL A 153 -6.06 8.71 -10.06
CA VAL A 153 -4.78 8.59 -10.78
C VAL A 153 -4.69 9.60 -11.92
N ASP A 154 -5.73 9.62 -12.75
CA ASP A 154 -5.85 10.54 -13.89
C ASP A 154 -7.16 11.32 -13.76
N PRO A 155 -7.11 12.61 -13.46
CA PRO A 155 -8.31 13.45 -13.31
C PRO A 155 -9.16 13.61 -14.59
N SER A 156 -8.60 13.31 -15.76
CA SER A 156 -9.34 13.38 -17.03
C SER A 156 -10.29 12.21 -17.25
N LYS A 157 -10.17 11.14 -16.48
CA LYS A 157 -10.98 9.92 -16.58
C LYS A 157 -11.94 9.79 -15.40
N PRO A 158 -13.12 9.18 -15.58
CA PRO A 158 -14.02 8.95 -14.46
C PRO A 158 -13.37 8.05 -13.41
N MET A 159 -13.67 8.32 -12.14
CA MET A 159 -13.28 7.43 -11.06
C MET A 159 -14.19 6.20 -11.07
N PRO A 160 -13.64 4.99 -10.94
CA PRO A 160 -14.45 3.79 -10.86
C PRO A 160 -15.29 3.78 -9.57
N GLU A 161 -16.47 3.17 -9.63
CA GLU A 161 -17.25 2.86 -8.44
C GLU A 161 -16.55 1.77 -7.63
N VAL A 162 -16.57 1.91 -6.32
CA VAL A 162 -16.03 0.94 -5.37
C VAL A 162 -17.20 0.19 -4.75
N GLU A 163 -17.20 -1.11 -4.85
CA GLU A 163 -18.07 -1.96 -4.02
C GLU A 163 -17.82 -1.63 -2.53
N ALA A 164 -18.80 -1.95 -1.68
CA ALA A 164 -18.75 -1.59 -0.26
C ALA A 164 -17.35 -1.81 0.35
N PRO A 165 -16.77 -0.80 1.01
CA PRO A 165 -15.40 -0.86 1.54
C PRO A 165 -15.15 -2.07 2.46
N GLU A 166 -16.17 -2.53 3.16
CA GLU A 166 -16.14 -3.71 4.03
C GLU A 166 -15.85 -5.00 3.26
N ALA A 167 -16.36 -5.13 2.03
CA ALA A 167 -16.11 -6.29 1.18
C ALA A 167 -14.65 -6.36 0.69
N ILE A 168 -13.96 -5.22 0.63
CA ILE A 168 -12.56 -5.15 0.17
C ILE A 168 -11.62 -5.73 1.22
N VAL A 169 -11.89 -5.47 2.52
CA VAL A 169 -11.07 -5.98 3.63
C VAL A 169 -11.12 -7.51 3.69
N LEU A 170 -12.29 -8.07 3.41
CA LEU A 170 -12.58 -9.49 3.58
C LEU A 170 -12.22 -10.34 2.35
N ARG A 171 -11.92 -9.73 1.20
CA ARG A 171 -11.41 -10.47 0.04
C ARG A 171 -10.01 -10.98 0.33
N ARG A 172 -9.95 -12.15 0.94
CA ARG A 172 -8.76 -12.99 0.87
C ARG A 172 -8.50 -13.29 -0.59
N GLU A 173 -7.27 -13.18 -1.03
CA GLU A 173 -6.87 -13.77 -2.30
C GLU A 173 -7.28 -15.25 -2.28
N PRO A 174 -7.80 -15.78 -3.39
CA PRO A 174 -8.16 -17.18 -3.42
C PRO A 174 -6.95 -18.00 -2.99
N THR A 175 -7.13 -18.83 -1.97
CA THR A 175 -6.12 -19.81 -1.57
C THR A 175 -5.88 -20.70 -2.78
N LEU A 176 -4.66 -20.76 -3.27
CA LEU A 176 -4.31 -21.63 -4.38
C LEU A 176 -4.12 -23.04 -3.84
N ASP A 177 -4.58 -24.04 -4.57
CA ASP A 177 -4.24 -25.45 -4.31
C ASP A 177 -2.78 -25.73 -4.68
N SER A 178 -2.34 -26.98 -4.47
CA SER A 178 -0.98 -27.43 -4.81
C SER A 178 -0.63 -27.29 -6.31
N ASN A 179 -1.60 -27.03 -7.17
CA ASN A 179 -1.45 -26.84 -8.61
C ASN A 179 -1.57 -25.36 -9.03
N GLY A 180 -1.67 -24.44 -8.06
CA GLY A 180 -1.84 -23.02 -8.32
C GLY A 180 -3.25 -22.63 -8.79
N ILE A 181 -4.26 -23.47 -8.58
CA ILE A 181 -5.64 -23.19 -8.94
C ILE A 181 -6.37 -22.61 -7.73
N PRO A 182 -7.14 -21.51 -7.91
CA PRO A 182 -7.91 -20.92 -6.81
C PRO A 182 -8.89 -21.92 -6.21
N VAL A 183 -8.75 -22.21 -4.92
CA VAL A 183 -9.69 -23.07 -4.18
C VAL A 183 -11.03 -22.35 -4.10
N GLY A 184 -12.07 -22.90 -4.74
CA GLY A 184 -13.42 -22.31 -4.80
C GLY A 184 -13.81 -21.74 -6.16
N ALA A 185 -12.97 -21.84 -7.19
CA ALA A 185 -13.31 -21.44 -8.57
C ALA A 185 -14.14 -22.48 -9.33
N ILE A 186 -14.56 -23.56 -8.69
CA ILE A 186 -15.42 -24.57 -9.29
C ILE A 186 -16.78 -24.53 -8.59
N ALA A 187 -17.63 -23.62 -8.97
CA ALA A 187 -19.09 -23.77 -8.91
C ALA A 187 -19.75 -22.61 -9.66
N ASN A 188 -20.11 -22.86 -10.83
CA ASN A 188 -21.23 -22.52 -11.76
C ASN A 188 -20.73 -22.08 -13.12
#